data_42759a06deb0d53457b69dcb7553e267
#
_entry.id   42759a06deb0d53457b69dcb7553e267
#
_cell.length_a   1.000
_cell.length_b   1.000
_cell.length_c   1.000
_cell.angle_alpha   90.00
_cell.angle_beta   90.00
_cell.angle_gamma   90.00
#
_symmetry.space_group_name_H-M   'P 1'
#
loop_
_entity.id
_entity.type
_entity.pdbx_description
1 polymer ?
#
loop_
_entity_poly.entity_id
_entity_poly.type
_entity_poly.pdbx_seq_one_letter_code
_entity_poly.pdbx_strand_id
1 'polypeptide(L)'
;MSDGVPQFATAEYSGNAGGATCKACGKGIGDPYYQINGAKVCSNCAQTIQNQIPKDSHAAFVRGILFGVGGAILGLGLYVGFALATGLVAGLVSLAVGWLVGKAIVTGSGGVGGRRYQLAAALLTYMAVSLAAVPIAVSQDMKQREAKVHAQASASTAQAPKMSAAKAVGVLTVIGLVSPFLALSDPMHGLIGLIILFVGLRIAWRMTAGRQLSIVGPLKGATAAAPP
;
A
#
# COMPACT_ATOMS: atom_id res chain seq x y z
N MET A 1 -67.18 33.67 -6.32
CA MET A 1 -66.27 32.89 -5.47
C MET A 1 -65.01 32.74 -6.28
N SER A 2 -64.05 33.61 -6.06
CA SER A 2 -62.72 33.56 -6.70
C SER A 2 -61.77 32.92 -5.72
N ASP A 3 -61.46 31.66 -5.97
CA ASP A 3 -60.44 30.90 -5.24
C ASP A 3 -59.07 31.59 -5.44
N GLY A 4 -58.63 32.28 -4.41
CA GLY A 4 -57.28 32.87 -4.39
C GLY A 4 -56.25 31.72 -4.34
N VAL A 5 -55.60 31.48 -5.48
CA VAL A 5 -54.41 30.65 -5.51
C VAL A 5 -53.35 31.30 -4.60
N PRO A 6 -52.80 30.62 -3.60
CA PRO A 6 -51.75 31.18 -2.76
C PRO A 6 -50.57 31.53 -3.64
N GLN A 7 -50.31 32.79 -3.81
CA GLN A 7 -49.13 33.33 -4.49
C GLN A 7 -47.97 33.28 -3.50
N PHE A 8 -47.09 32.27 -3.67
CA PHE A 8 -45.79 32.27 -3.03
C PHE A 8 -44.92 33.34 -3.72
N ALA A 9 -45.07 34.59 -3.30
CA ALA A 9 -44.40 35.72 -3.92
C ALA A 9 -42.88 35.74 -3.67
N THR A 10 -42.40 34.98 -2.69
CA THR A 10 -40.96 34.87 -2.41
C THR A 10 -40.70 33.58 -1.66
N ALA A 11 -39.94 32.67 -2.22
CA ALA A 11 -39.33 31.62 -1.46
C ALA A 11 -38.26 32.31 -0.60
N GLU A 12 -38.58 32.64 0.63
CA GLU A 12 -37.54 32.99 1.62
C GLU A 12 -36.73 31.75 1.90
N TYR A 13 -35.70 31.55 1.07
CA TYR A 13 -34.58 30.74 1.48
C TYR A 13 -33.93 31.46 2.65
N SER A 14 -34.23 31.05 3.88
CA SER A 14 -33.41 31.35 5.05
C SER A 14 -32.07 30.61 4.97
N GLY A 15 -31.55 30.43 3.77
CA GLY A 15 -30.15 30.18 3.50
C GLY A 15 -29.49 31.56 3.66
N ASN A 16 -28.81 31.72 4.79
CA ASN A 16 -27.88 32.83 5.00
C ASN A 16 -27.42 33.39 3.66
N ALA A 17 -27.79 34.65 3.39
CA ALA A 17 -27.14 35.47 2.38
C ALA A 17 -25.66 35.71 2.77
N GLY A 18 -25.13 34.92 3.64
CA GLY A 18 -23.75 34.80 4.03
C GLY A 18 -23.04 33.90 3.04
N GLY A 19 -22.08 34.47 2.35
CA GLY A 19 -21.21 33.77 1.43
C GLY A 19 -20.73 32.44 2.00
N ALA A 20 -20.47 31.47 1.13
CA ALA A 20 -20.01 30.14 1.50
C ALA A 20 -18.94 30.21 2.60
N THR A 21 -19.07 29.39 3.64
CA THR A 21 -18.10 29.37 4.73
C THR A 21 -16.96 28.41 4.43
N CYS A 22 -15.75 28.79 4.81
CA CYS A 22 -14.56 27.97 4.66
C CYS A 22 -14.65 26.73 5.55
N LYS A 23 -14.58 25.54 4.95
CA LYS A 23 -14.65 24.27 5.68
C LYS A 23 -13.42 24.06 6.61
N ALA A 24 -12.33 24.80 6.40
CA ALA A 24 -11.12 24.68 7.21
C ALA A 24 -11.08 25.62 8.42
N CYS A 25 -11.51 26.89 8.26
CA CYS A 25 -11.42 27.89 9.34
C CYS A 25 -12.78 28.46 9.78
N GLY A 26 -13.90 28.08 9.14
CA GLY A 26 -15.24 28.54 9.47
C GLY A 26 -15.55 30.00 9.07
N LYS A 27 -14.58 30.76 8.53
CA LYS A 27 -14.78 32.16 8.12
C LYS A 27 -15.52 32.21 6.78
N GLY A 28 -16.24 33.34 6.52
CA GLY A 28 -16.84 33.59 5.23
C GLY A 28 -15.81 33.61 4.11
N ILE A 29 -16.15 33.01 2.96
CA ILE A 29 -15.29 32.91 1.79
C ILE A 29 -15.59 34.09 0.88
N GLY A 30 -14.57 34.92 0.62
CA GLY A 30 -14.59 35.93 -0.46
C GLY A 30 -13.97 35.36 -1.74
N ASP A 31 -14.10 36.11 -2.84
CA ASP A 31 -13.44 35.76 -4.11
C ASP A 31 -11.96 36.20 -4.09
N PRO A 32 -11.05 35.40 -4.62
CA PRO A 32 -11.25 34.03 -5.17
C PRO A 32 -11.25 32.96 -4.08
N TYR A 33 -11.95 31.86 -4.35
CA TYR A 33 -11.95 30.69 -3.47
C TYR A 33 -11.36 29.45 -4.15
N TYR A 34 -11.04 28.45 -3.35
CA TYR A 34 -10.49 27.18 -3.80
C TYR A 34 -11.39 26.02 -3.38
N GLN A 35 -11.35 24.94 -4.16
CA GLN A 35 -11.96 23.68 -3.78
C GLN A 35 -10.88 22.64 -3.54
N ILE A 36 -10.88 22.01 -2.36
CA ILE A 36 -9.97 20.91 -2.00
C ILE A 36 -10.84 19.70 -1.75
N ASN A 37 -10.70 18.67 -2.60
CA ASN A 37 -11.56 17.47 -2.58
C ASN A 37 -13.06 17.80 -2.54
N GLY A 38 -13.49 18.84 -3.28
CA GLY A 38 -14.86 19.30 -3.32
C GLY A 38 -15.28 20.23 -2.18
N ALA A 39 -14.48 20.38 -1.14
CA ALA A 39 -14.75 21.32 -0.05
C ALA A 39 -14.27 22.73 -0.39
N LYS A 40 -15.15 23.76 -0.20
CA LYS A 40 -14.79 25.16 -0.42
C LYS A 40 -13.91 25.66 0.71
N VAL A 41 -12.77 26.28 0.36
CA VAL A 41 -11.81 26.87 1.29
C VAL A 41 -11.36 28.24 0.82
N CYS A 42 -11.04 29.16 1.75
CA CYS A 42 -10.50 30.46 1.43
C CYS A 42 -9.04 30.36 0.93
N SER A 43 -8.54 31.38 0.25
CA SER A 43 -7.19 31.43 -0.34
C SER A 43 -6.09 31.14 0.70
N ASN A 44 -6.21 31.71 1.89
CA ASN A 44 -5.23 31.53 2.96
C ASN A 44 -5.17 30.07 3.44
N CYS A 45 -6.33 29.43 3.66
CA CYS A 45 -6.37 28.00 4.03
C CYS A 45 -5.88 27.10 2.90
N ALA A 46 -6.18 27.45 1.64
CA ALA A 46 -5.68 26.68 0.49
C ALA A 46 -4.15 26.73 0.42
N GLN A 47 -3.53 27.90 0.60
CA GLN A 47 -2.08 28.04 0.63
C GLN A 47 -1.46 27.29 1.83
N THR A 48 -2.05 27.38 3.00
CA THR A 48 -1.57 26.66 4.19
C THR A 48 -1.58 25.15 3.95
N ILE A 49 -2.69 24.61 3.43
CA ILE A 49 -2.82 23.19 3.12
C ILE A 49 -1.81 22.79 2.04
N GLN A 50 -1.64 23.62 0.99
CA GLN A 50 -0.69 23.35 -0.09
C GLN A 50 0.76 23.34 0.41
N ASN A 51 1.11 24.20 1.35
CA ASN A 51 2.45 24.23 1.95
C ASN A 51 2.70 23.05 2.91
N GLN A 52 1.64 22.47 3.48
CA GLN A 52 1.73 21.30 4.35
C GLN A 52 1.79 19.97 3.57
N ILE A 53 1.54 19.98 2.26
CA ILE A 53 1.68 18.77 1.43
C ILE A 53 3.17 18.41 1.37
N PRO A 54 3.56 17.20 1.80
CA PRO A 54 4.94 16.76 1.73
C PRO A 54 5.40 16.75 0.26
N LYS A 55 6.45 17.52 -0.04
CA LYS A 55 7.02 17.57 -1.39
C LYS A 55 7.85 16.33 -1.63
N ASP A 56 7.65 15.72 -2.80
CA ASP A 56 8.47 14.61 -3.23
C ASP A 56 9.91 15.06 -3.49
N SER A 57 10.85 14.42 -2.81
CA SER A 57 12.28 14.67 -2.95
C SER A 57 13.06 13.36 -3.01
N HIS A 58 14.25 13.40 -3.60
CA HIS A 58 15.15 12.23 -3.59
C HIS A 58 15.43 11.72 -2.18
N ALA A 59 15.63 12.62 -1.22
CA ALA A 59 15.89 12.26 0.17
C ALA A 59 14.68 11.55 0.82
N ALA A 60 13.46 12.02 0.54
CA ALA A 60 12.24 11.37 1.02
C ALA A 60 12.07 9.97 0.42
N PHE A 61 12.39 9.82 -0.88
CA PHE A 61 12.34 8.53 -1.56
C PHE A 61 13.35 7.55 -0.97
N VAL A 62 14.63 7.94 -0.83
CA VAL A 62 15.68 7.09 -0.27
C VAL A 62 15.33 6.65 1.16
N ARG A 63 14.89 7.59 2.03
CA ARG A 63 14.42 7.23 3.36
C ARG A 63 13.24 6.26 3.32
N GLY A 64 12.27 6.51 2.44
CA GLY A 64 11.13 5.61 2.24
C GLY A 64 11.59 4.19 1.87
N ILE A 65 12.54 4.05 0.94
CA ILE A 65 13.12 2.75 0.55
C ILE A 65 13.87 2.09 1.71
N LEU A 66 14.70 2.82 2.45
CA LEU A 66 15.43 2.26 3.59
C LEU A 66 14.47 1.70 4.65
N PHE A 67 13.43 2.45 5.00
CA PHE A 67 12.38 1.96 5.90
C PHE A 67 11.62 0.78 5.29
N GLY A 68 11.34 0.81 3.99
CA GLY A 68 10.71 -0.27 3.25
C GLY A 68 11.51 -1.57 3.29
N VAL A 69 12.83 -1.49 3.10
CA VAL A 69 13.75 -2.63 3.23
C VAL A 69 13.73 -3.18 4.66
N GLY A 70 13.77 -2.30 5.67
CA GLY A 70 13.60 -2.71 7.08
C GLY A 70 12.26 -3.43 7.31
N GLY A 71 11.16 -2.89 6.77
CA GLY A 71 9.84 -3.51 6.79
C GLY A 71 9.80 -4.86 6.08
N ALA A 72 10.51 -5.00 4.95
CA ALA A 72 10.60 -6.25 4.19
C ALA A 72 11.37 -7.32 4.97
N ILE A 73 12.48 -6.95 5.63
CA ILE A 73 13.26 -7.88 6.48
C ILE A 73 12.43 -8.35 7.68
N LEU A 74 11.74 -7.42 8.36
CA LEU A 74 10.84 -7.77 9.46
C LEU A 74 9.69 -8.66 8.98
N GLY A 75 9.10 -8.34 7.82
CA GLY A 75 8.04 -9.13 7.21
C GLY A 75 8.51 -10.54 6.84
N LEU A 76 9.70 -10.67 6.26
CA LEU A 76 10.33 -11.95 5.97
C LEU A 76 10.55 -12.76 7.25
N GLY A 77 11.08 -12.15 8.30
CA GLY A 77 11.29 -12.80 9.60
C GLY A 77 9.98 -13.30 10.22
N LEU A 78 8.93 -12.48 10.19
CA LEU A 78 7.58 -12.86 10.64
C LEU A 78 7.02 -14.01 9.82
N TYR A 79 7.17 -13.96 8.48
CA TYR A 79 6.66 -15.01 7.60
C TYR A 79 7.34 -16.35 7.87
N VAL A 80 8.67 -16.35 7.90
CA VAL A 80 9.47 -17.56 8.19
C VAL A 80 9.20 -18.08 9.60
N GLY A 81 9.21 -17.20 10.60
CA GLY A 81 8.95 -17.56 12.00
C GLY A 81 7.58 -18.21 12.17
N PHE A 82 6.54 -17.63 11.56
CA PHE A 82 5.19 -18.19 11.59
C PHE A 82 5.12 -19.55 10.88
N ALA A 83 5.72 -19.66 9.68
CA ALA A 83 5.71 -20.91 8.93
C ALA A 83 6.44 -22.04 9.67
N LEU A 84 7.57 -21.75 10.33
CA LEU A 84 8.31 -22.72 11.12
C LEU A 84 7.58 -23.13 12.41
N ALA A 85 6.92 -22.19 13.07
CA ALA A 85 6.21 -22.45 14.32
C ALA A 85 4.92 -23.23 14.12
N THR A 86 4.18 -22.95 13.04
CA THR A 86 2.86 -23.58 12.79
C THR A 86 2.92 -24.74 11.80
N GLY A 87 3.99 -24.85 11.02
CA GLY A 87 4.08 -25.81 9.90
C GLY A 87 3.14 -25.48 8.73
N LEU A 88 2.34 -24.40 8.85
CA LEU A 88 1.38 -23.95 7.83
C LEU A 88 2.01 -22.86 6.98
N VAL A 89 2.03 -23.05 5.68
CA VAL A 89 2.33 -21.98 4.73
C VAL A 89 1.08 -21.11 4.60
N ALA A 90 0.88 -20.24 5.61
CA ALA A 90 -0.29 -19.40 5.63
C ALA A 90 -0.09 -18.22 4.67
N GLY A 91 -0.73 -18.29 3.51
CA GLY A 91 -0.76 -17.19 2.56
C GLY A 91 -1.23 -15.86 3.17
N LEU A 92 -2.07 -15.92 4.22
CA LEU A 92 -2.53 -14.75 4.96
C LEU A 92 -1.39 -13.90 5.55
N VAL A 93 -0.24 -14.50 5.89
CA VAL A 93 0.93 -13.76 6.40
C VAL A 93 1.51 -12.83 5.32
N SER A 94 1.37 -13.16 4.04
CA SER A 94 1.80 -12.29 2.94
C SER A 94 1.05 -10.96 2.91
N LEU A 95 -0.21 -10.93 3.37
CA LEU A 95 -1.00 -9.70 3.51
C LEU A 95 -0.39 -8.78 4.58
N ALA A 96 0.01 -9.36 5.72
CA ALA A 96 0.68 -8.63 6.80
C ALA A 96 2.03 -8.08 6.31
N VAL A 97 2.79 -8.85 5.53
CA VAL A 97 4.05 -8.41 4.92
C VAL A 97 3.81 -7.22 3.99
N GLY A 98 2.83 -7.31 3.09
CA GLY A 98 2.48 -6.21 2.18
C GLY A 98 2.06 -4.94 2.93
N TRP A 99 1.26 -5.08 4.00
CA TRP A 99 0.88 -3.97 4.86
C TRP A 99 2.09 -3.36 5.57
N LEU A 100 2.96 -4.19 6.14
CA LEU A 100 4.15 -3.76 6.89
C LEU A 100 5.12 -2.98 5.99
N VAL A 101 5.41 -3.50 4.80
CA VAL A 101 6.27 -2.83 3.80
C VAL A 101 5.65 -1.50 3.36
N GLY A 102 4.36 -1.51 3.01
CA GLY A 102 3.65 -0.28 2.63
C GLY A 102 3.66 0.77 3.73
N LYS A 103 3.39 0.37 4.97
CA LYS A 103 3.42 1.25 6.15
C LYS A 103 4.83 1.81 6.41
N ALA A 104 5.85 0.96 6.32
CA ALA A 104 7.24 1.36 6.51
C ALA A 104 7.68 2.42 5.48
N ILE A 105 7.35 2.22 4.19
CA ILE A 105 7.66 3.18 3.13
C ILE A 105 6.97 4.52 3.39
N VAL A 106 5.68 4.52 3.70
CA VAL A 106 4.91 5.74 3.98
C VAL A 106 5.48 6.48 5.19
N THR A 107 5.84 5.77 6.25
CA THR A 107 6.45 6.35 7.44
C THR A 107 7.83 6.95 7.12
N GLY A 108 8.68 6.21 6.41
CA GLY A 108 10.01 6.66 6.03
C GLY A 108 10.01 7.84 5.07
N SER A 109 9.05 7.90 4.14
CA SER A 109 8.91 9.01 3.19
C SER A 109 8.26 10.26 3.79
N GLY A 110 7.76 10.21 5.03
CA GLY A 110 7.01 11.31 5.64
C GLY A 110 5.62 11.52 5.03
N GLY A 111 4.98 10.45 4.57
CA GLY A 111 3.64 10.49 3.96
C GLY A 111 3.65 10.81 2.46
N VAL A 112 4.82 10.97 1.85
CA VAL A 112 4.94 11.10 0.40
C VAL A 112 4.64 9.77 -0.27
N GLY A 113 3.87 9.80 -1.34
CA GLY A 113 3.54 8.63 -2.14
C GLY A 113 3.56 8.97 -3.63
N GLY A 114 3.25 7.98 -4.45
CA GLY A 114 3.21 8.12 -5.90
C GLY A 114 3.71 6.87 -6.61
N ARG A 115 3.72 6.88 -7.95
CA ARG A 115 4.02 5.69 -8.75
C ARG A 115 5.36 5.03 -8.41
N ARG A 116 6.42 5.80 -8.14
CA ARG A 116 7.73 5.24 -7.77
C ARG A 116 7.72 4.54 -6.42
N TYR A 117 6.99 5.06 -5.43
CA TYR A 117 6.81 4.41 -4.13
C TYR A 117 5.95 3.15 -4.25
N GLN A 118 4.94 3.16 -5.12
CA GLN A 118 4.09 2.00 -5.40
C GLN A 118 4.89 0.86 -6.03
N LEU A 119 5.71 1.16 -7.06
CA LEU A 119 6.58 0.17 -7.69
C LEU A 119 7.58 -0.40 -6.69
N ALA A 120 8.21 0.46 -5.90
CA ALA A 120 9.16 0.04 -4.87
C ALA A 120 8.48 -0.85 -3.81
N ALA A 121 7.29 -0.47 -3.33
CA ALA A 121 6.51 -1.26 -2.37
C ALA A 121 6.15 -2.64 -2.90
N ALA A 122 5.65 -2.70 -4.15
CA ALA A 122 5.32 -3.96 -4.79
C ALA A 122 6.54 -4.86 -4.94
N LEU A 123 7.66 -4.29 -5.40
CA LEU A 123 8.90 -5.02 -5.63
C LEU A 123 9.49 -5.54 -4.31
N LEU A 124 9.55 -4.71 -3.27
CA LEU A 124 10.03 -5.12 -1.94
C LEU A 124 9.14 -6.19 -1.31
N THR A 125 7.81 -6.06 -1.45
CA THR A 125 6.86 -7.07 -0.95
C THR A 125 7.05 -8.39 -1.68
N TYR A 126 7.15 -8.35 -3.01
CA TYR A 126 7.39 -9.54 -3.82
C TYR A 126 8.71 -10.23 -3.44
N MET A 127 9.80 -9.47 -3.34
CA MET A 127 11.10 -9.98 -2.93
C MET A 127 11.07 -10.61 -1.53
N ALA A 128 10.40 -9.96 -0.56
CA ALA A 128 10.30 -10.47 0.80
C ALA A 128 9.56 -11.82 0.84
N VAL A 129 8.44 -11.95 0.13
CA VAL A 129 7.66 -13.20 0.10
C VAL A 129 8.39 -14.28 -0.67
N SER A 130 9.00 -13.96 -1.81
CA SER A 130 9.75 -14.91 -2.63
C SER A 130 10.98 -15.45 -1.91
N LEU A 131 11.74 -14.59 -1.21
CA LEU A 131 12.90 -15.02 -0.44
C LEU A 131 12.53 -15.87 0.78
N ALA A 132 11.34 -15.69 1.34
CA ALA A 132 10.85 -16.50 2.45
C ALA A 132 10.64 -17.98 2.06
N ALA A 133 10.39 -18.27 0.80
CA ALA A 133 10.24 -19.65 0.32
C ALA A 133 11.53 -20.47 0.48
N VAL A 134 12.69 -19.83 0.42
CA VAL A 134 14.00 -20.51 0.52
C VAL A 134 14.20 -21.18 1.88
N PRO A 135 14.18 -20.48 3.03
CA PRO A 135 14.38 -21.11 4.33
C PRO A 135 13.27 -22.12 4.67
N ILE A 136 12.06 -21.92 4.17
CA ILE A 136 10.94 -22.85 4.35
C ILE A 136 11.23 -24.15 3.61
N ALA A 137 11.65 -24.10 2.35
CA ALA A 137 12.00 -25.28 1.55
C ALA A 137 13.15 -26.05 2.18
N VAL A 138 14.21 -25.35 2.63
CA VAL A 138 15.36 -25.96 3.32
C VAL A 138 14.92 -26.67 4.60
N SER A 139 14.07 -26.04 5.42
CA SER A 139 13.60 -26.66 6.66
C SER A 139 12.73 -27.88 6.42
N GLN A 140 11.92 -27.88 5.37
CA GLN A 140 11.11 -29.04 4.97
C GLN A 140 11.98 -30.20 4.48
N ASP A 141 13.01 -29.91 3.67
CA ASP A 141 13.96 -30.93 3.20
C ASP A 141 14.74 -31.54 4.38
N MET A 142 15.18 -30.72 5.34
CA MET A 142 15.83 -31.23 6.56
C MET A 142 14.91 -32.15 7.36
N LYS A 143 13.66 -31.78 7.61
CA LYS A 143 12.67 -32.62 8.30
C LYS A 143 12.39 -33.92 7.56
N GLN A 144 12.31 -33.86 6.22
CA GLN A 144 12.12 -35.07 5.40
C GLN A 144 13.36 -35.97 5.46
N ARG A 145 14.57 -35.44 5.50
CA ARG A 145 15.80 -36.20 5.67
C ARG A 145 15.87 -36.88 7.04
N GLU A 146 15.55 -36.18 8.10
CA GLU A 146 15.45 -36.74 9.44
C GLU A 146 14.42 -37.84 9.51
N ALA A 147 13.23 -37.68 8.95
CA ALA A 147 12.18 -38.67 8.88
C ALA A 147 12.65 -39.91 8.07
N LYS A 148 13.39 -39.70 6.98
CA LYS A 148 13.98 -40.82 6.17
C LYS A 148 15.13 -41.52 6.91
N VAL A 149 15.96 -40.80 7.66
CA VAL A 149 17.04 -41.38 8.47
C VAL A 149 16.44 -42.24 9.59
N HIS A 150 15.37 -41.79 10.23
CA HIS A 150 14.64 -42.58 11.22
C HIS A 150 13.91 -43.79 10.60
N ALA A 151 13.51 -43.71 9.32
CA ALA A 151 12.87 -44.83 8.61
C ALA A 151 13.88 -45.79 7.94
N GLN A 152 15.09 -45.33 7.67
CA GLN A 152 16.16 -46.10 7.02
C GLN A 152 17.44 -46.01 7.85
N ALA A 153 17.53 -46.82 8.89
CA ALA A 153 18.81 -47.12 9.56
C ALA A 153 19.74 -47.95 8.67
N SER A 154 19.59 -47.93 7.36
CA SER A 154 20.47 -48.63 6.41
C SER A 154 20.38 -47.99 5.04
N ALA A 155 21.47 -47.36 4.66
CA ALA A 155 21.94 -47.07 3.32
C ALA A 155 22.03 -45.62 2.86
N SER A 156 23.31 -45.25 2.60
CA SER A 156 23.82 -44.38 1.55
C SER A 156 23.69 -42.85 1.70
N THR A 157 24.81 -42.32 2.04
CA THR A 157 25.34 -40.98 1.84
C THR A 157 25.12 -40.47 0.41
N ALA A 158 24.07 -39.68 0.19
CA ALA A 158 24.00 -38.85 -0.99
C ALA A 158 24.71 -37.52 -0.66
N GLN A 159 25.92 -37.38 -1.13
CA GLN A 159 26.75 -36.19 -1.04
C GLN A 159 26.07 -35.05 -1.77
N ALA A 160 25.67 -33.98 -1.00
CA ALA A 160 25.26 -32.74 -1.62
C ALA A 160 26.46 -32.12 -2.38
N PRO A 161 26.29 -31.64 -3.61
CA PRO A 161 27.37 -31.02 -4.36
C PRO A 161 27.92 -29.82 -3.58
N LYS A 162 29.23 -29.78 -3.39
CA LYS A 162 29.96 -28.67 -2.77
C LYS A 162 29.89 -27.45 -3.69
N MET A 163 28.79 -26.71 -3.64
CA MET A 163 28.68 -25.42 -4.34
C MET A 163 29.26 -24.32 -3.45
N SER A 164 30.01 -23.40 -4.07
CA SER A 164 30.46 -22.17 -3.40
C SER A 164 29.26 -21.45 -2.80
N ALA A 165 29.39 -20.95 -1.57
CA ALA A 165 28.31 -20.24 -0.87
C ALA A 165 27.67 -19.13 -1.71
N ALA A 166 28.46 -18.37 -2.47
CA ALA A 166 27.97 -17.33 -3.37
C ALA A 166 27.10 -17.88 -4.52
N LYS A 167 27.50 -19.03 -5.13
CA LYS A 167 26.70 -19.70 -6.16
C LYS A 167 25.42 -20.28 -5.57
N ALA A 168 25.49 -20.87 -4.38
CA ALA A 168 24.32 -21.39 -3.69
C ALA A 168 23.29 -20.30 -3.39
N VAL A 169 23.71 -19.14 -2.87
CA VAL A 169 22.83 -17.99 -2.63
C VAL A 169 22.22 -17.49 -3.94
N GLY A 170 23.00 -17.36 -5.02
CA GLY A 170 22.49 -16.93 -6.33
C GLY A 170 21.43 -17.85 -6.88
N VAL A 171 21.68 -19.16 -6.89
CA VAL A 171 20.73 -20.19 -7.36
C VAL A 171 19.46 -20.22 -6.49
N LEU A 172 19.61 -20.16 -5.17
CA LEU A 172 18.47 -20.12 -4.25
C LEU A 172 17.64 -18.84 -4.42
N THR A 173 18.28 -17.71 -4.69
CA THR A 173 17.56 -16.44 -4.95
C THR A 173 16.74 -16.54 -6.25
N VAL A 174 17.30 -17.11 -7.32
CA VAL A 174 16.58 -17.30 -8.58
C VAL A 174 15.42 -18.28 -8.40
N ILE A 175 15.65 -19.41 -7.72
CA ILE A 175 14.59 -20.37 -7.42
C ILE A 175 13.51 -19.73 -6.54
N GLY A 176 13.87 -18.93 -5.55
CA GLY A 176 12.95 -18.19 -4.71
C GLY A 176 12.10 -17.19 -5.50
N LEU A 177 12.70 -16.45 -6.45
CA LEU A 177 11.97 -15.53 -7.32
C LEU A 177 10.99 -16.23 -8.26
N VAL A 178 11.33 -17.40 -8.73
CA VAL A 178 10.48 -18.20 -9.64
C VAL A 178 9.46 -19.06 -8.87
N SER A 179 9.67 -19.25 -7.56
CA SER A 179 8.85 -20.15 -6.74
C SER A 179 7.33 -19.88 -6.79
N PRO A 180 6.81 -18.64 -6.85
CA PRO A 180 5.37 -18.41 -6.99
C PRO A 180 4.79 -18.97 -8.29
N PHE A 181 5.62 -19.04 -9.35
CA PHE A 181 5.22 -19.60 -10.65
C PHE A 181 5.38 -21.13 -10.68
N LEU A 182 6.37 -21.67 -9.97
CA LEU A 182 6.53 -23.12 -9.82
C LEU A 182 5.40 -23.75 -9.00
N ALA A 183 4.81 -23.00 -8.07
CA ALA A 183 3.65 -23.43 -7.30
C ALA A 183 2.40 -23.68 -8.18
N LEU A 184 2.36 -23.15 -9.40
CA LEU A 184 1.28 -23.41 -10.39
C LEU A 184 1.25 -24.87 -10.90
N SER A 185 2.29 -25.65 -10.64
CA SER A 185 2.25 -27.10 -10.93
C SER A 185 1.22 -27.85 -10.08
N ASP A 186 0.81 -27.30 -8.94
CA ASP A 186 -0.32 -27.78 -8.15
C ASP A 186 -1.46 -26.76 -8.26
N PRO A 187 -2.47 -26.98 -9.16
CA PRO A 187 -3.39 -25.93 -9.59
C PRO A 187 -4.26 -25.38 -8.47
N MET A 188 -4.60 -26.17 -7.46
CA MET A 188 -5.45 -25.72 -6.36
C MET A 188 -4.71 -24.83 -5.35
N HIS A 189 -3.55 -25.27 -4.88
CA HIS A 189 -2.78 -24.55 -3.86
C HIS A 189 -1.98 -23.40 -4.45
N GLY A 190 -1.44 -23.54 -5.65
CA GLY A 190 -0.67 -22.52 -6.34
C GLY A 190 -1.51 -21.29 -6.73
N LEU A 191 -2.73 -21.50 -7.23
CA LEU A 191 -3.64 -20.43 -7.62
C LEU A 191 -4.07 -19.59 -6.40
N ILE A 192 -4.43 -20.25 -5.29
CA ILE A 192 -4.79 -19.58 -4.04
C ILE A 192 -3.62 -18.73 -3.53
N GLY A 193 -2.40 -19.31 -3.51
CA GLY A 193 -1.19 -18.60 -3.08
C GLY A 193 -0.92 -17.36 -3.93
N LEU A 194 -1.10 -17.45 -5.25
CA LEU A 194 -0.90 -16.35 -6.18
C LEU A 194 -1.95 -15.24 -5.99
N ILE A 195 -3.22 -15.59 -5.76
CA ILE A 195 -4.28 -14.62 -5.46
C ILE A 195 -3.95 -13.87 -4.17
N ILE A 196 -3.53 -14.57 -3.11
CA ILE A 196 -3.20 -13.94 -1.84
C ILE A 196 -1.98 -13.04 -1.97
N LEU A 197 -0.95 -13.46 -2.70
CA LEU A 197 0.21 -12.63 -3.02
C LEU A 197 -0.23 -11.35 -3.76
N PHE A 198 -1.09 -11.48 -4.78
CA PHE A 198 -1.61 -10.35 -5.52
C PHE A 198 -2.37 -9.36 -4.62
N VAL A 199 -3.17 -9.85 -3.69
CA VAL A 199 -3.87 -9.00 -2.71
C VAL A 199 -2.86 -8.30 -1.80
N GLY A 200 -1.81 -8.99 -1.33
CA GLY A 200 -0.73 -8.39 -0.54
C GLY A 200 -0.01 -7.25 -1.29
N LEU A 201 0.33 -7.49 -2.56
CA LEU A 201 0.90 -6.46 -3.45
C LEU A 201 -0.07 -5.26 -3.62
N ARG A 202 -1.35 -5.53 -3.79
CA ARG A 202 -2.37 -4.49 -3.95
C ARG A 202 -2.53 -3.64 -2.69
N ILE A 203 -2.41 -4.22 -1.51
CA ILE A 203 -2.41 -3.49 -0.23
C ILE A 203 -1.21 -2.54 -0.17
N ALA A 204 0.01 -3.05 -0.41
CA ALA A 204 1.22 -2.24 -0.45
C ALA A 204 1.12 -1.11 -1.47
N TRP A 205 0.59 -1.40 -2.67
CA TRP A 205 0.36 -0.44 -3.74
C TRP A 205 -0.59 0.67 -3.34
N ARG A 206 -1.73 0.34 -2.73
CA ARG A 206 -2.73 1.32 -2.31
C ARG A 206 -2.22 2.21 -1.18
N MET A 207 -1.50 1.65 -0.23
CA MET A 207 -0.94 2.41 0.88
C MET A 207 0.08 3.46 0.42
N THR A 208 0.86 3.14 -0.61
CA THR A 208 1.92 4.01 -1.14
C THR A 208 1.45 4.93 -2.28
N ALA A 209 0.16 4.92 -2.64
CA ALA A 209 -0.38 5.77 -3.69
C ALA A 209 -0.25 7.27 -3.41
N GLY A 210 -0.08 7.65 -2.13
CA GLY A 210 -0.07 9.04 -1.69
C GLY A 210 -1.47 9.63 -1.60
N ARG A 211 -1.60 10.68 -0.84
CA ARG A 211 -2.85 11.47 -0.77
C ARG A 211 -2.87 12.45 -1.93
N GLN A 212 -3.59 12.13 -2.98
CA GLN A 212 -3.86 13.10 -4.04
C GLN A 212 -4.92 14.07 -3.54
N LEU A 213 -4.49 15.27 -3.15
CA LEU A 213 -5.40 16.38 -2.87
C LEU A 213 -5.72 17.05 -4.21
N SER A 214 -6.98 16.95 -4.62
CA SER A 214 -7.48 17.69 -5.78
C SER A 214 -7.73 19.13 -5.34
N ILE A 215 -6.84 20.04 -5.74
CA ILE A 215 -6.97 21.47 -5.52
C ILE A 215 -7.40 22.10 -6.83
N VAL A 216 -8.61 22.65 -6.86
CA VAL A 216 -9.17 23.37 -8.00
C VAL A 216 -9.34 24.82 -7.62
N GLY A 217 -8.80 25.74 -8.42
CA GLY A 217 -8.91 27.17 -8.21
C GLY A 217 -7.72 27.94 -8.77
N PRO A 218 -7.75 29.26 -8.75
CA PRO A 218 -8.76 30.14 -8.12
C PRO A 218 -10.10 30.14 -8.85
N LEU A 219 -11.20 29.93 -8.10
CA LEU A 219 -12.55 30.04 -8.61
C LEU A 219 -13.13 31.38 -8.17
N LYS A 220 -13.78 32.08 -9.08
CA LYS A 220 -14.57 33.26 -8.77
C LYS A 220 -16.00 32.84 -8.46
N GLY A 221 -16.57 33.32 -7.36
CA GLY A 221 -17.98 33.13 -7.11
C GLY A 221 -18.76 33.73 -8.28
N ALA A 222 -19.76 33.05 -8.79
CA ALA A 222 -20.71 33.68 -9.67
C ALA A 222 -21.36 34.77 -8.84
N THR A 223 -21.00 36.04 -9.11
CA THR A 223 -21.77 37.19 -8.67
C THR A 223 -23.16 36.91 -9.20
N ALA A 224 -24.12 36.69 -8.30
CA ALA A 224 -25.52 36.67 -8.69
C ALA A 224 -25.75 38.02 -9.42
N ALA A 225 -25.92 37.94 -10.73
CA ALA A 225 -26.32 39.09 -11.50
C ALA A 225 -27.63 39.57 -10.86
N ALA A 226 -27.60 40.78 -10.28
CA ALA A 226 -28.79 41.44 -9.85
C ALA A 226 -29.70 41.53 -11.09
N PRO A 227 -30.96 41.10 -11.02
CA PRO A 227 -31.92 41.28 -12.11
C PRO A 227 -32.12 42.77 -12.34
N PRO A 228 -32.28 43.23 -13.58
CA PRO A 228 -32.48 44.60 -13.95
C PRO A 228 -33.75 45.20 -13.35
#